data_c1ff8663d63c81e31aa26196471227e9
#
_entry.id   c1ff8663d63c81e31aa26196471227e9
#
_cell.length_a   1.000
_cell.length_b   1.000
_cell.length_c   1.000
_cell.angle_alpha   90.00
_cell.angle_beta   90.00
_cell.angle_gamma   90.00
#
_symmetry.space_group_name_H-M   'P 1'
#
loop_
_entity.id
_entity.type
_entity.pdbx_description
1 polymer ?
#
loop_
_entity_poly.entity_id
_entity_poly.type
_entity_poly.pdbx_seq_one_letter_code
_entity_poly.pdbx_strand_id
1 'polypeptide(L)'
;DYGGYYMGPIVLCDDRKSLSVVDGQQRLTSFTLLLIFLHHAQLKLNLPEAQIKNLKQFLYVTKGGKTTLVLNVESRNDVVEHLFNNPEDVFETEQNFLDESIHNLIARYEDITKLFPEDFNSIEKLPIFIEWMLEKIVMVEVKAYSMDNAYTIFETMNDRGLSLNPTEILKGFLLSKIDDENRGEEMNSFWKNRIGLLKSTIGIDSDLDFFRAWLRAKYAETIRPKQLGSENEDFELIGTQFHSWVKNNPSKTFLKNSDDFYFFIRSDF
;
A
#
# COMPACT_ATOMS: atom_id res chain seq x y z
N ASP A 1 24.67 23.17 -4.38
CA ASP A 1 23.76 23.03 -3.23
C ASP A 1 22.36 22.67 -3.71
N TYR A 2 22.06 21.37 -3.75
CA TYR A 2 20.70 20.91 -3.97
C TYR A 2 19.93 21.03 -2.66
N GLY A 3 18.83 21.79 -2.67
CA GLY A 3 17.91 21.89 -1.55
C GLY A 3 17.33 20.52 -1.17
N GLY A 4 16.56 20.44 -0.08
CA GLY A 4 15.89 19.23 0.32
C GLY A 4 14.86 18.78 -0.72
N TYR A 5 14.64 17.48 -0.84
CA TYR A 5 13.62 16.89 -1.71
C TYR A 5 12.45 16.36 -0.86
N TYR A 6 11.28 16.92 -1.07
CA TYR A 6 10.07 16.50 -0.37
C TYR A 6 9.39 15.36 -1.13
N MET A 7 9.36 14.16 -0.52
CA MET A 7 8.76 12.96 -1.11
C MET A 7 7.25 12.81 -0.85
N GLY A 8 6.68 13.67 -0.03
CA GLY A 8 5.27 13.61 0.34
C GLY A 8 5.02 13.03 1.74
N PRO A 9 3.74 12.96 2.16
CA PRO A 9 3.35 12.43 3.45
C PRO A 9 3.33 10.90 3.45
N ILE A 10 3.49 10.32 4.63
CA ILE A 10 3.25 8.91 4.93
C ILE A 10 2.19 8.88 6.02
N VAL A 11 1.09 8.14 5.79
CA VAL A 11 0.04 7.96 6.79
C VAL A 11 0.21 6.60 7.46
N LEU A 12 0.42 6.63 8.76
CA LEU A 12 0.61 5.45 9.60
C LEU A 12 -0.58 5.28 10.55
N CYS A 13 -1.00 4.05 10.78
CA CYS A 13 -1.92 3.68 11.84
C CYS A 13 -1.17 2.95 12.93
N ASP A 14 -1.21 3.49 14.15
CA ASP A 14 -0.68 2.88 15.38
C ASP A 14 -1.85 2.40 16.24
N ASP A 15 -2.21 1.14 16.11
CA ASP A 15 -3.30 0.51 16.87
C ASP A 15 -2.84 -0.05 18.22
N ARG A 16 -1.65 0.32 18.69
CA ARG A 16 -0.95 -0.16 19.90
C ARG A 16 -0.41 -1.60 19.80
N LYS A 17 -0.76 -2.35 18.80
CA LYS A 17 -0.23 -3.71 18.54
C LYS A 17 0.79 -3.67 17.42
N SER A 18 0.49 -2.94 16.37
CA SER A 18 1.30 -2.82 15.16
C SER A 18 1.29 -1.39 14.62
N LEU A 19 2.32 -1.05 13.86
CA LEU A 19 2.41 0.19 13.09
C LEU A 19 2.22 -0.16 11.62
N SER A 20 1.05 0.17 11.07
CA SER A 20 0.68 -0.16 9.70
C SER A 20 0.77 1.06 8.79
N VAL A 21 1.30 0.89 7.58
CA VAL A 21 1.35 1.95 6.57
C VAL A 21 0.04 1.97 5.80
N VAL A 22 -0.72 3.06 5.94
CA VAL A 22 -2.01 3.25 5.24
C VAL A 22 -1.79 3.95 3.89
N ASP A 23 -0.94 4.99 3.87
CA ASP A 23 -0.48 5.64 2.63
C ASP A 23 1.03 5.77 2.61
N GLY A 24 1.58 5.83 1.39
CA GLY A 24 3.03 5.91 1.16
C GLY A 24 3.72 4.56 0.97
N GLN A 25 2.98 3.45 0.90
CA GLN A 25 3.55 2.11 0.71
C GLN A 25 4.44 2.02 -0.52
N GLN A 26 4.03 2.57 -1.66
CA GLN A 26 4.84 2.56 -2.89
C GLN A 26 6.13 3.37 -2.73
N ARG A 27 6.06 4.53 -2.07
CA ARG A 27 7.23 5.39 -1.78
C ARG A 27 8.24 4.67 -0.91
N LEU A 28 7.77 4.06 0.20
CA LEU A 28 8.62 3.30 1.11
C LEU A 28 9.22 2.06 0.42
N THR A 29 8.44 1.34 -0.38
CA THR A 29 8.93 0.19 -1.15
C THR A 29 10.02 0.61 -2.14
N SER A 30 9.79 1.66 -2.93
CA SER A 30 10.78 2.17 -3.89
C SER A 30 12.05 2.67 -3.19
N PHE A 31 11.90 3.29 -2.02
CA PHE A 31 13.04 3.74 -1.21
C PHE A 31 13.82 2.56 -0.63
N THR A 32 13.13 1.51 -0.17
CA THR A 32 13.75 0.25 0.27
C THR A 32 14.58 -0.38 -0.84
N LEU A 33 14.03 -0.48 -2.05
CA LEU A 33 14.76 -1.03 -3.20
C LEU A 33 15.97 -0.16 -3.59
N LEU A 34 15.83 1.16 -3.53
CA LEU A 34 16.95 2.08 -3.76
C LEU A 34 18.07 1.90 -2.71
N LEU A 35 17.72 1.73 -1.44
CA LEU A 35 18.68 1.47 -0.38
C LEU A 35 19.44 0.16 -0.60
N ILE A 36 18.75 -0.90 -1.06
CA ILE A 36 19.36 -2.19 -1.43
C ILE A 36 20.35 -1.98 -2.58
N PHE A 37 19.92 -1.33 -3.65
CA PHE A 37 20.78 -1.04 -4.80
C PHE A 37 22.04 -0.26 -4.38
N LEU A 38 21.87 0.81 -3.61
CA LEU A 38 22.99 1.63 -3.15
C LEU A 38 23.92 0.88 -2.20
N HIS A 39 23.39 -0.04 -1.39
CA HIS A 39 24.21 -0.95 -0.58
C HIS A 39 25.16 -1.76 -1.45
N HIS A 40 24.64 -2.37 -2.51
CA HIS A 40 25.45 -3.16 -3.44
C HIS A 40 26.41 -2.31 -4.26
N ALA A 41 25.96 -1.14 -4.73
CA ALA A 41 26.80 -0.22 -5.47
C ALA A 41 28.06 0.21 -4.69
N GLN A 42 27.94 0.48 -3.39
CA GLN A 42 29.07 0.78 -2.53
C GLN A 42 30.10 -0.38 -2.48
N LEU A 43 29.59 -1.60 -2.32
CA LEU A 43 30.44 -2.80 -2.26
C LEU A 43 31.12 -3.08 -3.59
N LYS A 44 30.38 -2.93 -4.71
CA LYS A 44 30.92 -3.14 -6.06
C LYS A 44 32.02 -2.15 -6.44
N LEU A 45 31.90 -0.91 -6.00
CA LEU A 45 32.91 0.13 -6.20
C LEU A 45 34.13 0.00 -5.29
N ASN A 46 34.12 -0.95 -4.34
CA ASN A 46 35.18 -1.12 -3.33
C ASN A 46 35.55 0.20 -2.63
N LEU A 47 34.52 0.92 -2.17
CA LEU A 47 34.74 2.19 -1.47
C LEU A 47 35.62 1.99 -0.22
N PRO A 48 36.44 2.98 0.15
CA PRO A 48 37.14 2.97 1.43
C PRO A 48 36.15 2.79 2.60
N GLU A 49 36.49 1.99 3.60
CA GLU A 49 35.61 1.66 4.73
C GLU A 49 35.01 2.91 5.41
N ALA A 50 35.80 3.98 5.52
CA ALA A 50 35.34 5.27 6.08
C ALA A 50 34.24 5.96 5.25
N GLN A 51 34.05 5.61 3.99
CA GLN A 51 33.04 6.17 3.09
C GLN A 51 31.81 5.27 2.94
N ILE A 52 31.89 4.01 3.40
CA ILE A 52 30.78 3.07 3.33
C ILE A 52 29.74 3.46 4.40
N LYS A 53 28.53 3.78 3.97
CA LYS A 53 27.39 3.99 4.88
C LYS A 53 26.71 2.67 5.18
N ASN A 54 26.41 2.40 6.44
CA ASN A 54 25.68 1.19 6.85
C ASN A 54 24.17 1.34 6.50
N LEU A 55 23.80 1.08 5.24
CA LEU A 55 22.42 1.18 4.78
C LEU A 55 21.53 0.06 5.33
N LYS A 56 22.13 -1.06 5.75
CA LYS A 56 21.41 -2.19 6.36
C LYS A 56 20.58 -1.77 7.58
N GLN A 57 21.04 -0.80 8.37
CA GLN A 57 20.32 -0.31 9.55
C GLN A 57 18.95 0.33 9.24
N PHE A 58 18.73 0.78 8.00
CA PHE A 58 17.44 1.35 7.56
C PHE A 58 16.50 0.27 7.00
N LEU A 59 17.05 -0.91 6.65
CA LEU A 59 16.30 -2.01 6.09
C LEU A 59 15.82 -3.01 7.15
N TYR A 60 16.56 -3.14 8.24
CA TYR A 60 16.30 -4.13 9.27
C TYR A 60 16.19 -3.52 10.66
N VAL A 61 15.29 -4.10 11.45
CA VAL A 61 15.13 -3.77 12.88
C VAL A 61 15.25 -5.04 13.72
N THR A 62 15.94 -4.94 14.85
CA THR A 62 16.05 -6.04 15.81
C THR A 62 15.20 -5.75 17.04
N LYS A 63 14.18 -6.57 17.29
CA LYS A 63 13.32 -6.51 18.47
C LYS A 63 13.28 -7.87 19.14
N GLY A 64 13.52 -7.91 20.45
CA GLY A 64 13.49 -9.16 21.22
C GLY A 64 14.42 -10.27 20.70
N GLY A 65 15.59 -9.89 20.12
CA GLY A 65 16.55 -10.84 19.53
C GLY A 65 16.17 -11.36 18.14
N LYS A 66 15.05 -10.96 17.58
CA LYS A 66 14.64 -11.31 16.20
C LYS A 66 14.85 -10.09 15.29
N THR A 67 15.58 -10.31 14.19
CA THR A 67 15.79 -9.31 13.15
C THR A 67 14.75 -9.50 12.04
N THR A 68 14.06 -8.43 11.67
CA THR A 68 13.02 -8.42 10.62
C THR A 68 13.19 -7.20 9.74
N LEU A 69 12.62 -7.23 8.54
CA LEU A 69 12.54 -6.05 7.69
C LEU A 69 11.74 -4.93 8.39
N VAL A 70 12.17 -3.68 8.23
CA VAL A 70 11.45 -2.50 8.71
C VAL A 70 10.10 -2.40 8.00
N LEU A 71 10.12 -2.52 6.65
CA LEU A 71 8.91 -2.62 5.85
C LEU A 71 8.56 -4.11 5.70
N ASN A 72 7.83 -4.63 6.68
CA ASN A 72 7.47 -6.04 6.76
C ASN A 72 6.14 -6.29 6.02
N VAL A 73 6.22 -6.95 4.86
CA VAL A 73 5.07 -7.41 4.07
C VAL A 73 5.31 -8.88 3.76
N GLU A 74 4.60 -9.77 4.44
CA GLU A 74 4.86 -11.22 4.44
C GLU A 74 5.02 -11.79 3.03
N SER A 75 4.14 -11.44 2.10
CA SER A 75 4.21 -11.90 0.71
C SER A 75 5.40 -11.37 -0.09
N ARG A 76 6.17 -10.40 0.41
CA ARG A 76 7.28 -9.74 -0.29
C ARG A 76 8.61 -9.89 0.42
N ASN A 77 8.62 -10.31 1.68
CA ASN A 77 9.82 -10.37 2.50
C ASN A 77 10.92 -11.23 1.86
N ASP A 78 10.56 -12.42 1.39
CA ASP A 78 11.50 -13.36 0.78
C ASP A 78 12.20 -12.76 -0.45
N VAL A 79 11.44 -12.01 -1.26
CA VAL A 79 11.99 -11.33 -2.44
C VAL A 79 12.91 -10.18 -2.04
N VAL A 80 12.52 -9.37 -1.07
CA VAL A 80 13.34 -8.25 -0.58
C VAL A 80 14.64 -8.77 0.05
N GLU A 81 14.56 -9.85 0.84
CA GLU A 81 15.73 -10.50 1.42
C GLU A 81 16.63 -11.14 0.37
N HIS A 82 16.04 -11.75 -0.66
CA HIS A 82 16.79 -12.30 -1.78
C HIS A 82 17.56 -11.20 -2.52
N LEU A 83 16.89 -10.11 -2.90
CA LEU A 83 17.51 -8.96 -3.57
C LEU A 83 18.63 -8.34 -2.73
N PHE A 84 18.49 -8.35 -1.40
CA PHE A 84 19.54 -7.85 -0.50
C PHE A 84 20.74 -8.78 -0.41
N ASN A 85 20.53 -10.11 -0.42
CA ASN A 85 21.59 -11.10 -0.23
C ASN A 85 22.27 -11.52 -1.53
N ASN A 86 21.57 -11.41 -2.69
CA ASN A 86 22.02 -11.94 -3.97
C ASN A 86 21.92 -10.89 -5.08
N PRO A 87 22.81 -9.89 -5.11
CA PRO A 87 22.68 -8.72 -6.01
C PRO A 87 22.83 -9.06 -7.50
N GLU A 88 23.44 -10.19 -7.84
CA GLU A 88 23.71 -10.59 -9.23
C GLU A 88 22.78 -11.70 -9.74
N ASP A 89 22.02 -12.32 -8.84
CA ASP A 89 21.08 -13.36 -9.23
C ASP A 89 19.79 -12.76 -9.77
N VAL A 90 19.41 -13.22 -10.95
CA VAL A 90 18.04 -13.06 -11.44
C VAL A 90 17.15 -13.91 -10.53
N PHE A 91 16.16 -13.30 -9.91
CA PHE A 91 15.19 -14.05 -9.13
C PHE A 91 14.39 -14.95 -10.09
N GLU A 92 14.92 -16.14 -10.35
CA GLU A 92 14.25 -17.17 -11.16
C GLU A 92 13.12 -17.78 -10.32
N THR A 93 11.96 -17.23 -10.43
CA THR A 93 10.74 -17.94 -10.01
C THR A 93 10.05 -18.47 -11.24
N GLU A 94 9.48 -19.67 -11.12
CA GLU A 94 8.59 -20.20 -12.14
C GLU A 94 7.52 -19.14 -12.43
N GLN A 95 7.62 -18.51 -13.58
CA GLN A 95 6.91 -17.27 -13.98
C GLN A 95 5.38 -17.34 -13.89
N ASN A 96 4.81 -18.51 -13.63
CA ASN A 96 3.36 -18.75 -13.65
C ASN A 96 2.66 -18.60 -12.30
N PHE A 97 3.36 -18.36 -11.19
CA PHE A 97 2.78 -18.35 -9.83
C PHE A 97 3.08 -17.10 -9.00
N LEU A 98 3.74 -16.07 -9.57
CA LEU A 98 4.04 -14.87 -8.82
C LEU A 98 2.82 -13.94 -8.73
N ASP A 99 2.53 -13.50 -7.51
CA ASP A 99 1.64 -12.36 -7.27
C ASP A 99 2.14 -11.15 -8.09
N GLU A 100 1.24 -10.47 -8.79
CA GLU A 100 1.51 -9.24 -9.56
C GLU A 100 2.37 -8.23 -8.76
N SER A 101 2.18 -8.21 -7.46
CA SER A 101 2.93 -7.38 -6.51
C SER A 101 4.42 -7.73 -6.47
N ILE A 102 4.78 -9.00 -6.58
CA ILE A 102 6.16 -9.48 -6.62
C ILE A 102 6.79 -9.12 -7.97
N HIS A 103 6.08 -9.36 -9.07
CA HIS A 103 6.53 -8.95 -10.40
C HIS A 103 6.85 -7.45 -10.46
N ASN A 104 5.94 -6.62 -9.95
CA ASN A 104 6.13 -5.17 -9.92
C ASN A 104 7.33 -4.77 -9.05
N LEU A 105 7.61 -5.49 -7.96
CA LEU A 105 8.76 -5.22 -7.10
C LEU A 105 10.07 -5.52 -7.81
N ILE A 106 10.17 -6.69 -8.45
CA ILE A 106 11.35 -7.09 -9.22
C ILE A 106 11.60 -6.13 -10.38
N ALA A 107 10.57 -5.86 -11.19
CA ALA A 107 10.66 -4.93 -12.30
C ALA A 107 11.12 -3.54 -11.84
N ARG A 108 10.65 -3.07 -10.70
CA ARG A 108 11.06 -1.77 -10.13
C ARG A 108 12.52 -1.78 -9.69
N TYR A 109 13.01 -2.88 -9.12
CA TYR A 109 14.42 -3.02 -8.77
C TYR A 109 15.32 -3.03 -10.01
N GLU A 110 14.89 -3.72 -11.06
CA GLU A 110 15.58 -3.70 -12.37
C GLU A 110 15.59 -2.29 -12.99
N ASP A 111 14.46 -1.56 -12.93
CA ASP A 111 14.39 -0.18 -13.40
C ASP A 111 15.41 0.71 -12.65
N ILE A 112 15.49 0.59 -11.33
CA ILE A 112 16.49 1.33 -10.53
C ILE A 112 17.90 1.00 -11.01
N THR A 113 18.21 -0.29 -11.21
CA THR A 113 19.52 -0.73 -11.64
C THR A 113 19.89 -0.22 -13.04
N LYS A 114 18.92 -0.21 -13.96
CA LYS A 114 19.11 0.22 -15.36
C LYS A 114 19.14 1.74 -15.54
N LEU A 115 18.35 2.46 -14.74
CA LEU A 115 18.13 3.90 -14.89
C LEU A 115 18.97 4.74 -13.93
N PHE A 116 19.66 4.13 -12.97
CA PHE A 116 20.54 4.89 -12.07
C PHE A 116 21.63 5.60 -12.88
N PRO A 117 21.78 6.93 -12.75
CA PRO A 117 22.69 7.68 -13.58
C PRO A 117 24.15 7.23 -13.40
N GLU A 118 24.83 6.88 -14.48
CA GLU A 118 26.22 6.42 -14.46
C GLU A 118 27.17 7.44 -13.80
N ASP A 119 26.87 8.72 -13.96
CA ASP A 119 27.61 9.81 -13.33
C ASP A 119 27.67 9.75 -11.81
N PHE A 120 26.66 9.18 -11.16
CA PHE A 120 26.64 8.98 -9.71
C PHE A 120 27.26 7.67 -9.26
N ASN A 121 27.45 6.71 -10.18
CA ASN A 121 28.02 5.41 -9.89
C ASN A 121 29.57 5.44 -9.95
N SER A 122 30.17 6.32 -9.16
CA SER A 122 31.63 6.48 -9.08
C SER A 122 32.08 6.61 -7.64
N ILE A 123 33.37 6.29 -7.37
CA ILE A 123 34.00 6.35 -6.04
C ILE A 123 33.84 7.74 -5.42
N GLU A 124 33.87 8.79 -6.23
CA GLU A 124 33.79 10.18 -5.74
C GLU A 124 32.37 10.64 -5.47
N LYS A 125 31.40 10.27 -6.33
CA LYS A 125 30.05 10.83 -6.30
C LYS A 125 29.05 9.99 -5.53
N LEU A 126 29.21 8.65 -5.50
CA LEU A 126 28.25 7.77 -4.85
C LEU A 126 28.13 8.05 -3.33
N PRO A 127 29.23 8.22 -2.57
CA PRO A 127 29.14 8.55 -1.14
C PRO A 127 28.43 9.88 -0.91
N ILE A 128 28.69 10.88 -1.74
CA ILE A 128 28.04 12.22 -1.65
C ILE A 128 26.55 12.10 -1.92
N PHE A 129 26.17 11.33 -2.95
CA PHE A 129 24.75 11.09 -3.26
C PHE A 129 24.01 10.38 -2.11
N ILE A 130 24.63 9.35 -1.53
CA ILE A 130 24.04 8.61 -0.39
C ILE A 130 23.87 9.55 0.80
N GLU A 131 24.86 10.36 1.12
CA GLU A 131 24.79 11.32 2.21
C GLU A 131 23.70 12.36 1.99
N TRP A 132 23.65 12.95 0.78
CA TRP A 132 22.58 13.87 0.39
C TRP A 132 21.20 13.20 0.51
N MET A 133 21.05 11.98 0.02
CA MET A 133 19.79 11.24 0.09
C MET A 133 19.32 11.03 1.53
N LEU A 134 20.23 10.65 2.43
CA LEU A 134 19.90 10.41 3.84
C LEU A 134 19.59 11.69 4.62
N GLU A 135 20.18 12.84 4.22
CA GLU A 135 20.02 14.10 4.94
C GLU A 135 18.96 15.02 4.36
N LYS A 136 18.72 14.95 3.05
CA LYS A 136 17.94 15.96 2.32
C LYS A 136 16.59 15.43 1.82
N ILE A 137 16.36 14.13 1.84
CA ILE A 137 15.04 13.60 1.55
C ILE A 137 14.16 13.75 2.79
N VAL A 138 13.04 14.44 2.61
CA VAL A 138 12.09 14.76 3.68
C VAL A 138 10.74 14.09 3.38
N MET A 139 10.23 13.36 4.35
CA MET A 139 8.87 12.81 4.38
C MET A 139 8.16 13.32 5.63
N VAL A 140 6.86 13.57 5.54
CA VAL A 140 6.05 13.96 6.70
C VAL A 140 5.30 12.74 7.19
N GLU A 141 5.60 12.32 8.42
CA GLU A 141 4.84 11.28 9.10
C GLU A 141 3.55 11.84 9.68
N VAL A 142 2.42 11.26 9.28
CA VAL A 142 1.10 11.53 9.86
C VAL A 142 0.64 10.27 10.57
N LYS A 143 0.57 10.30 11.89
CA LYS A 143 0.20 9.15 12.70
C LYS A 143 -1.24 9.24 13.17
N ALA A 144 -2.03 8.22 12.88
CA ALA A 144 -3.37 8.00 13.41
C ALA A 144 -3.36 6.84 14.41
N TYR A 145 -4.27 6.87 15.37
CA TYR A 145 -4.38 5.85 16.43
C TYR A 145 -5.57 4.90 16.23
N SER A 146 -6.22 4.99 15.08
CA SER A 146 -7.23 4.04 14.60
C SER A 146 -7.24 4.02 13.09
N MET A 147 -7.63 2.89 12.50
CA MET A 147 -7.76 2.75 11.05
C MET A 147 -8.77 3.72 10.46
N ASP A 148 -9.89 3.98 11.15
CA ASP A 148 -10.90 4.95 10.72
C ASP A 148 -10.32 6.36 10.58
N ASN A 149 -9.53 6.80 11.57
CA ASN A 149 -8.86 8.09 11.52
C ASN A 149 -7.78 8.14 10.42
N ALA A 150 -7.02 7.06 10.27
CA ALA A 150 -6.00 6.96 9.24
C ALA A 150 -6.61 7.08 7.83
N TYR A 151 -7.73 6.40 7.58
CA TYR A 151 -8.45 6.52 6.31
C TYR A 151 -9.05 7.92 6.09
N THR A 152 -9.61 8.55 7.13
CA THR A 152 -10.13 9.92 7.03
C THR A 152 -9.03 10.93 6.69
N ILE A 153 -7.87 10.80 7.34
CA ILE A 153 -6.68 11.63 7.03
C ILE A 153 -6.24 11.39 5.58
N PHE A 154 -6.13 10.13 5.20
CA PHE A 154 -5.73 9.75 3.85
C PHE A 154 -6.69 10.30 2.78
N GLU A 155 -8.02 10.15 2.95
CA GLU A 155 -9.03 10.75 2.06
C GLU A 155 -8.86 12.26 1.92
N THR A 156 -8.71 12.95 3.05
CA THR A 156 -8.57 14.43 3.08
C THR A 156 -7.28 14.91 2.41
N MET A 157 -6.20 14.15 2.53
CA MET A 157 -4.90 14.49 1.93
C MET A 157 -4.87 14.19 0.42
N ASN A 158 -5.59 13.18 -0.03
CA ASN A 158 -5.66 12.78 -1.44
C ASN A 158 -6.69 13.58 -2.28
N ASP A 159 -7.51 14.42 -1.64
CA ASP A 159 -8.50 15.27 -2.34
C ASP A 159 -7.82 16.22 -3.37
N ARG A 160 -6.50 16.33 -3.35
CA ARG A 160 -5.66 17.11 -4.27
C ARG A 160 -4.84 16.27 -5.26
N GLY A 161 -4.98 14.93 -5.28
CA GLY A 161 -4.20 14.01 -6.12
C GLY A 161 -5.04 12.95 -6.82
N LEU A 162 -4.39 11.88 -7.28
CA LEU A 162 -5.08 10.69 -7.77
C LEU A 162 -5.85 10.06 -6.60
N SER A 163 -7.18 10.14 -6.63
CA SER A 163 -8.03 9.53 -5.61
C SER A 163 -7.76 8.03 -5.55
N LEU A 164 -7.65 7.47 -4.35
CA LEU A 164 -7.67 6.03 -4.19
C LEU A 164 -8.93 5.46 -4.85
N ASN A 165 -8.77 4.26 -5.36
CA ASN A 165 -9.91 3.46 -5.80
C ASN A 165 -10.87 3.26 -4.60
N PRO A 166 -12.12 3.75 -4.67
CA PRO A 166 -13.10 3.60 -3.60
C PRO A 166 -13.31 2.15 -3.15
N THR A 167 -13.03 1.18 -4.02
CA THR A 167 -13.07 -0.25 -3.71
C THR A 167 -11.98 -0.66 -2.73
N GLU A 168 -10.76 -0.10 -2.85
CA GLU A 168 -9.68 -0.38 -1.90
C GLU A 168 -9.92 0.30 -0.55
N ILE A 169 -10.52 1.48 -0.53
CA ILE A 169 -10.94 2.14 0.71
C ILE A 169 -11.99 1.28 1.42
N LEU A 170 -13.01 0.82 0.70
CA LEU A 170 -14.04 -0.06 1.24
C LEU A 170 -13.43 -1.34 1.80
N LYS A 171 -12.52 -1.99 1.05
CA LYS A 171 -11.79 -3.18 1.49
C LYS A 171 -11.09 -2.97 2.83
N GLY A 172 -10.26 -1.93 2.92
CA GLY A 172 -9.52 -1.64 4.14
C GLY A 172 -10.44 -1.41 5.34
N PHE A 173 -11.53 -0.66 5.15
CA PHE A 173 -12.54 -0.46 6.17
C PHE A 173 -13.19 -1.79 6.61
N LEU A 174 -13.54 -2.66 5.68
CA LEU A 174 -14.17 -3.95 5.98
C LEU A 174 -13.21 -4.90 6.70
N LEU A 175 -11.97 -5.00 6.25
CA LEU A 175 -10.95 -5.83 6.90
C LEU A 175 -10.62 -5.34 8.31
N SER A 176 -10.68 -4.02 8.57
CA SER A 176 -10.47 -3.47 9.91
C SER A 176 -11.55 -3.85 10.94
N LYS A 177 -12.68 -4.40 10.50
CA LYS A 177 -13.76 -4.90 11.38
C LYS A 177 -13.59 -6.37 11.77
N ILE A 178 -12.59 -7.05 11.23
CA ILE A 178 -12.33 -8.46 11.52
C ILE A 178 -11.26 -8.51 12.63
N ASP A 179 -11.67 -8.99 13.81
CA ASP A 179 -10.78 -9.07 14.97
C ASP A 179 -9.80 -10.26 14.90
N ASP A 180 -10.13 -11.30 14.14
CA ASP A 180 -9.32 -12.51 13.97
C ASP A 180 -8.37 -12.36 12.78
N GLU A 181 -7.06 -12.40 13.05
CA GLU A 181 -6.00 -12.19 12.07
C GLU A 181 -6.04 -13.23 10.93
N ASN A 182 -6.25 -14.51 11.23
CA ASN A 182 -6.35 -15.58 10.22
C ASN A 182 -7.58 -15.39 9.32
N ARG A 183 -8.70 -14.98 9.90
CA ARG A 183 -9.90 -14.61 9.12
C ARG A 183 -9.69 -13.38 8.29
N GLY A 184 -8.94 -12.39 8.77
CA GLY A 184 -8.58 -11.19 8.03
C GLY A 184 -7.76 -11.52 6.78
N GLU A 185 -6.78 -12.40 6.90
CA GLU A 185 -5.96 -12.86 5.76
C GLU A 185 -6.77 -13.68 4.74
N GLU A 186 -7.60 -14.61 5.21
CA GLU A 186 -8.51 -15.36 4.35
C GLU A 186 -9.42 -14.41 3.55
N MET A 187 -10.02 -13.43 4.20
CA MET A 187 -10.91 -12.47 3.54
C MET A 187 -10.18 -11.56 2.57
N ASN A 188 -8.96 -11.14 2.90
CA ASN A 188 -8.12 -10.36 1.99
C ASN A 188 -7.78 -11.15 0.72
N SER A 189 -7.47 -12.44 0.86
CA SER A 189 -7.19 -13.32 -0.28
C SER A 189 -8.44 -13.55 -1.13
N PHE A 190 -9.59 -13.77 -0.52
CA PHE A 190 -10.86 -13.87 -1.21
C PHE A 190 -11.19 -12.61 -1.99
N TRP A 191 -11.08 -11.44 -1.36
CA TRP A 191 -11.29 -10.15 -2.01
C TRP A 191 -10.41 -9.97 -3.24
N LYS A 192 -9.10 -10.17 -3.08
CA LYS A 192 -8.13 -10.07 -4.19
C LYS A 192 -8.51 -10.96 -5.36
N ASN A 193 -8.83 -12.23 -5.09
CA ASN A 193 -9.19 -13.20 -6.13
C ASN A 193 -10.47 -12.80 -6.86
N ARG A 194 -11.50 -12.36 -6.14
CA ARG A 194 -12.79 -11.95 -6.74
C ARG A 194 -12.66 -10.68 -7.58
N ILE A 195 -11.98 -9.65 -7.03
CA ILE A 195 -11.73 -8.41 -7.77
C ILE A 195 -10.84 -8.68 -8.99
N GLY A 196 -9.80 -9.51 -8.84
CA GLY A 196 -8.94 -9.90 -9.95
C GLY A 196 -9.71 -10.61 -11.08
N LEU A 197 -10.59 -11.56 -10.72
CA LEU A 197 -11.46 -12.24 -11.69
C LEU A 197 -12.41 -11.25 -12.39
N LEU A 198 -13.03 -10.34 -11.64
CA LEU A 198 -13.93 -9.34 -12.17
C LEU A 198 -13.22 -8.44 -13.19
N LYS A 199 -12.04 -7.90 -12.82
CA LYS A 199 -11.23 -7.03 -13.68
C LYS A 199 -10.70 -7.73 -14.93
N SER A 200 -10.29 -8.98 -14.81
CA SER A 200 -9.79 -9.76 -15.96
C SER A 200 -10.91 -10.15 -16.94
N THR A 201 -12.14 -10.31 -16.44
CA THR A 201 -13.27 -10.77 -17.27
C THR A 201 -14.03 -9.61 -17.91
N ILE A 202 -14.20 -8.49 -17.21
CA ILE A 202 -15.07 -7.38 -17.63
C ILE A 202 -14.28 -6.13 -18.00
N GLY A 203 -13.23 -5.78 -17.22
CA GLY A 203 -12.40 -4.61 -17.44
C GLY A 203 -11.89 -3.95 -16.16
N ILE A 204 -10.97 -3.00 -16.29
CA ILE A 204 -10.20 -2.41 -15.18
C ILE A 204 -11.07 -1.73 -14.11
N ASP A 205 -12.15 -1.07 -14.49
CA ASP A 205 -13.04 -0.32 -13.58
C ASP A 205 -14.28 -1.12 -13.15
N SER A 206 -14.34 -2.40 -13.49
CA SER A 206 -15.51 -3.25 -13.22
C SER A 206 -15.83 -3.42 -11.72
N ASP A 207 -14.85 -3.30 -10.86
CA ASP A 207 -15.02 -3.31 -9.41
C ASP A 207 -15.83 -2.11 -8.91
N LEU A 208 -15.58 -0.92 -9.43
CA LEU A 208 -16.33 0.30 -9.10
C LEU A 208 -17.79 0.17 -9.55
N ASP A 209 -18.00 -0.26 -10.78
CA ASP A 209 -19.33 -0.40 -11.36
C ASP A 209 -20.13 -1.49 -10.66
N PHE A 210 -19.47 -2.59 -10.28
CA PHE A 210 -20.07 -3.67 -9.50
C PHE A 210 -20.59 -3.16 -8.16
N PHE A 211 -19.75 -2.51 -7.34
CA PHE A 211 -20.18 -2.02 -6.02
C PHE A 211 -21.27 -0.97 -6.12
N ARG A 212 -21.17 -0.06 -7.08
CA ARG A 212 -22.22 0.95 -7.33
C ARG A 212 -23.56 0.30 -7.69
N ALA A 213 -23.55 -0.62 -8.64
CA ALA A 213 -24.76 -1.30 -9.10
C ALA A 213 -25.38 -2.18 -8.00
N TRP A 214 -24.53 -2.99 -7.36
CA TRP A 214 -24.96 -3.92 -6.31
C TRP A 214 -25.54 -3.19 -5.08
N LEU A 215 -24.83 -2.20 -4.55
CA LEU A 215 -25.30 -1.42 -3.39
C LEU A 215 -26.57 -0.66 -3.69
N ARG A 216 -26.68 -0.06 -4.88
CA ARG A 216 -27.91 0.60 -5.32
C ARG A 216 -29.08 -0.35 -5.41
N ALA A 217 -28.89 -1.53 -6.02
CA ALA A 217 -29.94 -2.51 -6.19
C ALA A 217 -30.42 -3.11 -4.87
N LYS A 218 -29.51 -3.30 -3.91
CA LYS A 218 -29.83 -4.02 -2.67
C LYS A 218 -30.22 -3.10 -1.50
N TYR A 219 -29.63 -1.90 -1.42
CA TYR A 219 -29.70 -1.07 -0.21
C TYR A 219 -30.19 0.36 -0.41
N ALA A 220 -30.29 0.86 -1.63
CA ALA A 220 -30.79 2.22 -1.83
C ALA A 220 -32.31 2.27 -1.60
N GLU A 221 -32.74 2.96 -0.55
CA GLU A 221 -34.16 3.13 -0.24
C GLU A 221 -34.73 4.38 -0.89
N THR A 222 -33.90 5.39 -1.17
CA THR A 222 -34.30 6.66 -1.74
C THR A 222 -33.68 6.90 -3.12
N ILE A 223 -34.53 7.04 -4.13
CA ILE A 223 -34.13 7.15 -5.55
C ILE A 223 -34.31 8.58 -6.11
N ARG A 224 -35.13 9.41 -5.49
CA ARG A 224 -35.47 10.76 -5.97
C ARG A 224 -35.34 11.82 -4.91
N PRO A 225 -34.78 13.02 -5.25
CA PRO A 225 -34.75 14.16 -4.33
C PRO A 225 -36.17 14.52 -3.89
N LYS A 226 -36.37 14.56 -2.56
CA LYS A 226 -37.72 14.87 -2.01
C LYS A 226 -38.09 16.34 -2.13
N GLN A 227 -37.12 17.27 -2.06
CA GLN A 227 -37.28 18.71 -2.25
C GLN A 227 -35.91 19.42 -2.35
N LEU A 228 -35.90 20.65 -2.87
CA LEU A 228 -34.72 21.51 -2.92
C LEU A 228 -34.20 21.74 -1.47
N GLY A 229 -32.99 21.26 -1.15
CA GLY A 229 -32.38 21.35 0.18
C GLY A 229 -32.50 20.08 1.03
N SER A 230 -33.05 18.96 0.53
CA SER A 230 -33.00 17.67 1.21
C SER A 230 -31.56 17.09 1.16
N GLU A 231 -31.20 16.33 2.19
CA GLU A 231 -29.93 15.59 2.22
C GLU A 231 -29.80 14.67 1.00
N ASN A 232 -28.56 14.47 0.52
CA ASN A 232 -28.25 13.61 -0.61
C ASN A 232 -28.84 12.21 -0.39
N GLU A 233 -29.48 11.70 -1.42
CA GLU A 233 -30.17 10.42 -1.35
C GLU A 233 -29.22 9.23 -1.46
N ASP A 234 -29.62 8.09 -0.88
CA ASP A 234 -28.82 6.86 -0.89
C ASP A 234 -28.30 6.51 -2.28
N PHE A 235 -29.16 6.61 -3.30
CA PHE A 235 -28.79 6.27 -4.67
C PHE A 235 -27.66 7.16 -5.24
N GLU A 236 -27.68 8.45 -4.91
CA GLU A 236 -26.69 9.42 -5.38
C GLU A 236 -25.38 9.28 -4.61
N LEU A 237 -25.46 9.16 -3.27
CA LEU A 237 -24.30 8.93 -2.41
C LEU A 237 -23.59 7.60 -2.73
N ILE A 238 -24.32 6.52 -2.96
CA ILE A 238 -23.75 5.24 -3.40
C ILE A 238 -23.05 5.41 -4.76
N GLY A 239 -23.63 6.20 -5.66
CA GLY A 239 -23.03 6.44 -6.97
C GLY A 239 -21.70 7.18 -6.96
N THR A 240 -21.54 8.09 -6.00
CA THR A 240 -20.39 8.98 -5.92
C THR A 240 -19.37 8.53 -4.87
N GLN A 241 -19.84 8.10 -3.70
CA GLN A 241 -19.01 7.82 -2.51
C GLN A 241 -19.53 6.58 -1.75
N PHE A 242 -19.68 5.44 -2.43
CA PHE A 242 -20.26 4.24 -1.83
C PHE A 242 -19.50 3.75 -0.58
N HIS A 243 -18.18 3.89 -0.53
CA HIS A 243 -17.37 3.52 0.62
C HIS A 243 -17.74 4.33 1.88
N SER A 244 -17.91 5.64 1.73
CA SER A 244 -18.36 6.52 2.82
C SER A 244 -19.82 6.25 3.20
N TRP A 245 -20.67 5.97 2.20
CA TRP A 245 -22.06 5.62 2.45
C TRP A 245 -22.19 4.32 3.25
N VAL A 246 -21.45 3.27 2.92
CA VAL A 246 -21.42 2.00 3.67
C VAL A 246 -20.94 2.22 5.11
N LYS A 247 -19.88 3.00 5.30
CA LYS A 247 -19.33 3.33 6.61
C LYS A 247 -20.35 4.04 7.51
N ASN A 248 -21.12 4.96 6.94
CA ASN A 248 -22.11 5.78 7.67
C ASN A 248 -23.47 5.09 7.86
N ASN A 249 -23.73 4.00 7.18
CA ASN A 249 -24.98 3.25 7.23
C ASN A 249 -24.79 1.76 7.60
N PRO A 250 -24.06 1.42 8.69
CA PRO A 250 -23.78 0.02 9.03
C PRO A 250 -25.05 -0.79 9.31
N SER A 251 -26.07 -0.15 9.91
CA SER A 251 -27.35 -0.82 10.22
C SER A 251 -28.23 -1.11 8.99
N LYS A 252 -27.99 -0.44 7.88
CA LYS A 252 -28.71 -0.64 6.61
C LYS A 252 -28.00 -1.62 5.67
N THR A 253 -26.74 -1.95 5.94
CA THR A 253 -25.88 -2.75 5.05
C THR A 253 -25.59 -4.12 5.64
N PHE A 254 -24.79 -4.90 4.91
CA PHE A 254 -24.22 -6.18 5.34
C PHE A 254 -23.29 -6.08 6.56
N LEU A 255 -23.02 -4.89 7.07
CA LEU A 255 -22.21 -4.65 8.29
C LEU A 255 -23.01 -4.71 9.59
N LYS A 256 -24.28 -5.09 9.52
CA LYS A 256 -25.17 -5.13 10.68
C LYS A 256 -24.65 -6.07 11.80
N ASN A 257 -23.98 -7.16 11.43
CA ASN A 257 -23.31 -8.09 12.33
C ASN A 257 -21.90 -8.38 11.83
N SER A 258 -20.95 -8.67 12.72
CA SER A 258 -19.55 -9.00 12.34
C SER A 258 -19.44 -10.21 11.40
N ASP A 259 -20.38 -11.16 11.51
CA ASP A 259 -20.43 -12.34 10.65
C ASP A 259 -21.06 -12.07 9.28
N ASP A 260 -21.87 -11.01 9.14
CA ASP A 260 -22.53 -10.68 7.87
C ASP A 260 -21.54 -10.31 6.76
N PHE A 261 -20.42 -9.69 7.14
CA PHE A 261 -19.34 -9.38 6.17
C PHE A 261 -18.65 -10.66 5.67
N TYR A 262 -18.41 -11.62 6.55
CA TYR A 262 -17.83 -12.92 6.19
C TYR A 262 -18.73 -13.69 5.22
N PHE A 263 -20.03 -13.72 5.51
CA PHE A 263 -21.01 -14.35 4.62
C PHE A 263 -21.16 -13.60 3.29
N PHE A 264 -21.11 -12.26 3.33
CA PHE A 264 -21.18 -11.44 2.13
C PHE A 264 -20.07 -11.77 1.12
N ILE A 265 -18.81 -11.79 1.56
CA ILE A 265 -17.68 -12.08 0.65
C ILE A 265 -17.75 -13.52 0.12
N ARG A 266 -18.26 -14.45 0.88
CA ARG A 266 -18.37 -15.86 0.44
C ARG A 266 -19.55 -16.17 -0.46
N SER A 267 -20.68 -15.52 -0.28
CA SER A 267 -21.93 -15.88 -0.95
C SER A 267 -22.43 -14.84 -1.95
N ASP A 268 -22.29 -13.56 -1.67
CA ASP A 268 -22.88 -12.48 -2.46
C ASP A 268 -21.85 -11.79 -3.38
N PHE A 269 -20.57 -11.98 -3.12
CA PHE A 269 -19.44 -11.45 -3.88
C PHE A 269 -18.69 -12.57 -4.61
#